data_d04a94a06f7f9c24f3eb498ff208fcfb
#
_entry.id   d04a94a06f7f9c24f3eb498ff208fcfb
#
_cell.length_a   1.000
_cell.length_b   1.000
_cell.length_c   1.000
_cell.angle_alpha   90.00
_cell.angle_beta   90.00
_cell.angle_gamma   90.00
#
_symmetry.space_group_name_H-M   'P 1'
#
loop_
_entity.id
_entity.type
_entity.pdbx_description
1 polymer ?
#
loop_
_entity_poly.entity_id
_entity_poly.type
_entity_poly.pdbx_seq_one_letter_code
_entity_poly.pdbx_strand_id
1 'polypeptide(L)'
;MNKKLRKYKLKYDYLQIEKEEIDEEFIVYKKQFDDIFNKYFNKPEVKEVWVNENTGEVVEEEPTTDAMDFVVKEPVEHKSNSIKKLYKSLSKKTHPDWGGDTEKFQRISRAYTESNLIELIYYAGEYELDIEIDPLDEGILDNNLRDIEKELDTLRNTLVWVWNTGTKEAKVGIIKQIEDLTGHSIMDDVEDLL
;
A
#
# COMPACT_ATOMS: atom_id res chain seq x y z
N MET A 1 -0.85 -17.45 -25.19
CA MET A 1 -1.41 -17.25 -23.83
C MET A 1 -2.75 -17.96 -23.68
N ASN A 2 -2.91 -18.81 -22.65
CA ASN A 2 -4.13 -19.58 -22.36
C ASN A 2 -5.31 -18.62 -22.07
N LYS A 3 -6.55 -18.99 -22.46
CA LYS A 3 -7.80 -18.22 -22.22
C LYS A 3 -8.00 -17.86 -20.74
N LYS A 4 -7.65 -18.76 -19.82
CA LYS A 4 -7.74 -18.56 -18.38
C LYS A 4 -6.76 -17.50 -17.91
N LEU A 5 -5.51 -17.56 -18.32
CA LEU A 5 -4.49 -16.58 -17.99
C LEU A 5 -4.85 -15.18 -18.51
N ARG A 6 -5.49 -15.11 -19.69
CA ARG A 6 -6.00 -13.84 -20.22
C ARG A 6 -7.06 -13.22 -19.29
N LYS A 7 -7.92 -14.02 -18.65
CA LYS A 7 -8.90 -13.51 -17.69
C LYS A 7 -8.23 -12.93 -16.45
N TYR A 8 -7.22 -13.61 -15.90
CA TYR A 8 -6.45 -13.09 -14.76
C TYR A 8 -5.80 -11.77 -15.11
N LYS A 9 -5.14 -11.69 -16.27
CA LYS A 9 -4.51 -10.45 -16.72
C LYS A 9 -5.53 -9.31 -16.86
N LEU A 10 -6.66 -9.53 -17.52
CA LEU A 10 -7.70 -8.50 -17.67
C LEU A 10 -8.26 -8.04 -16.33
N LYS A 11 -8.44 -8.95 -15.36
CA LYS A 11 -8.88 -8.58 -14.01
C LYS A 11 -7.81 -7.76 -13.30
N TYR A 12 -6.55 -8.13 -13.43
CA TYR A 12 -5.42 -7.37 -12.88
C TYR A 12 -5.35 -5.96 -13.49
N ASP A 13 -5.39 -5.84 -14.82
CA ASP A 13 -5.36 -4.56 -15.52
C ASP A 13 -6.52 -3.65 -15.04
N TYR A 14 -7.72 -4.21 -14.87
CA TYR A 14 -8.87 -3.49 -14.32
C TYR A 14 -8.60 -2.99 -12.90
N LEU A 15 -8.11 -3.86 -12.01
CA LEU A 15 -7.82 -3.50 -10.62
C LEU A 15 -6.69 -2.46 -10.50
N GLN A 16 -5.72 -2.45 -11.42
CA GLN A 16 -4.68 -1.42 -11.45
C GLN A 16 -5.27 -0.05 -11.82
N ILE A 17 -6.15 0.01 -12.84
CA ILE A 17 -6.84 1.25 -13.22
C ILE A 17 -7.69 1.75 -12.05
N GLU A 18 -8.45 0.88 -11.40
CA GLU A 18 -9.28 1.21 -10.24
C GLU A 18 -8.42 1.72 -9.06
N LYS A 19 -7.23 1.14 -8.87
CA LYS A 19 -6.28 1.60 -7.84
C LYS A 19 -5.75 2.99 -8.16
N GLU A 20 -5.35 3.26 -9.41
CA GLU A 20 -4.88 4.58 -9.85
C GLU A 20 -5.96 5.65 -9.62
N GLU A 21 -7.22 5.36 -9.99
CA GLU A 21 -8.36 6.27 -9.76
C GLU A 21 -8.56 6.56 -8.25
N ILE A 22 -8.54 5.52 -7.43
CA ILE A 22 -8.68 5.66 -5.97
C ILE A 22 -7.51 6.44 -5.36
N ASP A 23 -6.28 6.19 -5.78
CA ASP A 23 -5.10 6.88 -5.26
C ASP A 23 -5.15 8.39 -5.59
N GLU A 24 -5.58 8.75 -6.82
CA GLU A 24 -5.77 10.14 -7.24
C GLU A 24 -6.87 10.83 -6.41
N GLU A 25 -8.03 10.20 -6.27
CA GLU A 25 -9.13 10.73 -5.46
C GLU A 25 -8.74 10.84 -3.97
N PHE A 26 -8.02 9.85 -3.45
CA PHE A 26 -7.61 9.83 -2.05
C PHE A 26 -6.70 11.00 -1.67
N ILE A 27 -5.80 11.42 -2.58
CA ILE A 27 -4.95 12.60 -2.37
C ILE A 27 -5.83 13.85 -2.16
N VAL A 28 -6.86 14.02 -3.00
CA VAL A 28 -7.79 15.17 -2.91
C VAL A 28 -8.61 15.10 -1.64
N TYR A 29 -9.17 13.93 -1.33
CA TYR A 29 -10.01 13.69 -0.15
C TYR A 29 -9.21 13.87 1.14
N LYS A 30 -7.97 13.38 1.16
CA LYS A 30 -7.08 13.55 2.30
C LYS A 30 -6.81 15.02 2.58
N LYS A 31 -6.53 15.82 1.56
CA LYS A 31 -6.33 17.26 1.73
C LYS A 31 -7.57 17.94 2.30
N GLN A 32 -8.75 17.64 1.76
CA GLN A 32 -10.02 18.21 2.26
C GLN A 32 -10.30 17.80 3.72
N PHE A 33 -10.06 16.54 4.06
CA PHE A 33 -10.20 16.04 5.42
C PHE A 33 -9.22 16.72 6.39
N ASP A 34 -7.97 16.82 5.99
CA ASP A 34 -6.91 17.46 6.78
C ASP A 34 -7.21 18.97 7.00
N ASP A 35 -7.69 19.67 5.99
CA ASP A 35 -8.08 21.09 6.08
C ASP A 35 -9.20 21.33 7.12
N ILE A 36 -10.11 20.35 7.27
CA ILE A 36 -11.22 20.42 8.23
C ILE A 36 -10.78 20.01 9.62
N PHE A 37 -10.08 18.89 9.75
CA PHE A 37 -9.92 18.20 11.03
C PHE A 37 -8.55 18.37 11.70
N ASN A 38 -7.49 18.79 10.99
CA ASN A 38 -6.13 18.91 11.57
C ASN A 38 -6.09 19.81 12.81
N LYS A 39 -6.91 20.86 12.86
CA LYS A 39 -6.97 21.76 14.02
C LYS A 39 -7.38 21.04 15.32
N TYR A 40 -8.07 19.89 15.22
CA TYR A 40 -8.51 19.11 16.38
C TYR A 40 -7.52 18.03 16.79
N PHE A 41 -6.70 17.53 15.84
CA PHE A 41 -5.66 16.55 16.11
C PHE A 41 -4.35 17.19 16.59
N ASN A 42 -4.14 18.46 16.26
CA ASN A 42 -2.96 19.18 16.73
C ASN A 42 -3.10 19.49 18.24
N LYS A 43 -2.75 18.51 19.07
CA LYS A 43 -2.26 18.86 20.42
C LYS A 43 -1.04 19.77 20.20
N PRO A 44 -0.91 20.89 20.98
CA PRO A 44 0.36 21.61 20.98
C PRO A 44 1.44 20.55 21.16
N GLU A 45 2.43 20.54 20.27
CA GLU A 45 3.55 19.60 20.34
C GLU A 45 4.06 19.58 21.78
N VAL A 46 3.74 18.54 22.52
CA VAL A 46 4.52 18.17 23.67
C VAL A 46 5.82 17.77 23.01
N LYS A 47 6.79 18.70 22.96
CA LYS A 47 8.16 18.36 22.61
C LYS A 47 8.49 17.18 23.50
N GLU A 48 8.66 16.01 22.89
CA GLU A 48 9.12 14.85 23.61
C GLU A 48 10.46 15.22 24.20
N VAL A 49 10.44 15.54 25.49
CA VAL A 49 11.65 15.90 26.23
C VAL A 49 12.31 14.57 26.60
N TRP A 50 13.31 14.19 25.83
CA TRP A 50 14.12 13.04 26.15
C TRP A 50 14.99 13.34 27.36
N VAL A 51 14.84 12.58 28.42
CA VAL A 51 15.62 12.69 29.66
C VAL A 51 16.57 11.51 29.69
N ASN A 52 17.86 11.78 29.79
CA ASN A 52 18.85 10.73 30.00
C ASN A 52 18.59 10.04 31.36
N GLU A 53 18.22 8.78 31.37
CA GLU A 53 17.86 8.02 32.58
C GLU A 53 19.00 7.94 33.61
N ASN A 54 20.25 8.12 33.18
CA ASN A 54 21.42 8.03 34.09
C ASN A 54 21.87 9.39 34.67
N THR A 55 21.60 10.49 33.98
CA THR A 55 22.07 11.83 34.41
C THR A 55 20.93 12.77 34.77
N GLY A 56 19.71 12.49 34.36
CA GLY A 56 18.53 13.35 34.55
C GLY A 56 18.57 14.63 33.70
N GLU A 57 19.48 14.73 32.74
CA GLU A 57 19.59 15.89 31.84
C GLU A 57 18.71 15.76 30.62
N VAL A 58 18.13 16.87 30.20
CA VAL A 58 17.30 16.99 29.00
C VAL A 58 18.20 16.95 27.76
N VAL A 59 17.95 15.99 26.85
CA VAL A 59 18.68 15.86 25.59
C VAL A 59 17.78 16.37 24.46
N GLU A 60 18.20 17.40 23.74
CA GLU A 60 17.48 18.00 22.62
C GLU A 60 17.65 17.22 21.29
N GLU A 61 18.40 16.12 21.27
CA GLU A 61 18.63 15.32 20.07
C GLU A 61 17.85 14.00 20.14
N GLU A 62 17.13 13.69 19.03
CA GLU A 62 16.52 12.37 18.84
C GLU A 62 17.61 11.28 18.98
N PRO A 63 17.34 10.19 19.74
CA PRO A 63 18.27 9.07 19.75
C PRO A 63 18.43 8.57 18.32
N THR A 64 19.62 8.68 17.77
CA THR A 64 19.97 8.01 16.52
C THR A 64 19.71 6.53 16.75
N THR A 65 18.62 6.04 16.16
CA THR A 65 18.40 4.62 16.03
C THR A 65 19.55 4.08 15.22
N ASP A 66 20.56 3.54 15.91
CA ASP A 66 21.49 2.63 15.28
C ASP A 66 20.65 1.64 14.51
N ALA A 67 20.85 1.63 13.19
CA ALA A 67 20.22 0.69 12.31
C ALA A 67 20.48 -0.70 12.89
N MET A 68 19.52 -1.22 13.66
CA MET A 68 19.46 -2.63 13.95
C MET A 68 19.39 -3.29 12.59
N ASP A 69 20.49 -3.88 12.16
CA ASP A 69 20.51 -4.88 11.12
C ASP A 69 19.50 -5.97 11.53
N PHE A 70 18.24 -5.74 11.16
CA PHE A 70 17.25 -6.79 11.12
C PHE A 70 17.71 -7.73 10.03
N VAL A 71 18.55 -8.68 10.41
CA VAL A 71 18.73 -9.91 9.63
C VAL A 71 17.34 -10.58 9.65
N VAL A 72 16.50 -10.17 8.72
CA VAL A 72 15.30 -10.91 8.35
C VAL A 72 15.80 -12.26 7.87
N LYS A 73 15.81 -13.26 8.76
CA LYS A 73 15.85 -14.65 8.32
C LYS A 73 14.60 -14.81 7.47
N GLU A 74 14.78 -14.67 6.16
CA GLU A 74 13.72 -14.99 5.21
C GLU A 74 13.20 -16.39 5.54
N PRO A 75 11.89 -16.57 5.80
CA PRO A 75 11.31 -17.88 5.75
C PRO A 75 11.66 -18.42 4.35
N VAL A 76 12.25 -19.60 4.28
CA VAL A 76 12.52 -20.29 3.01
C VAL A 76 11.16 -20.73 2.47
N GLU A 77 10.37 -19.77 2.01
CA GLU A 77 9.17 -20.05 1.25
C GLU A 77 9.62 -20.69 -0.06
N HIS A 78 9.16 -21.90 -0.27
CA HIS A 78 9.33 -22.60 -1.55
C HIS A 78 8.53 -21.89 -2.63
N LYS A 79 9.11 -20.81 -3.18
CA LYS A 79 8.52 -20.09 -4.32
C LYS A 79 8.24 -21.06 -5.47
N SER A 80 7.09 -20.88 -6.11
CA SER A 80 6.69 -21.74 -7.22
C SER A 80 7.68 -21.70 -8.38
N ASN A 81 7.68 -22.74 -9.18
CA ASN A 81 8.56 -22.82 -10.35
C ASN A 81 8.22 -21.75 -11.39
N SER A 82 6.94 -21.39 -11.53
CA SER A 82 6.49 -20.34 -12.45
C SER A 82 7.06 -18.99 -12.04
N ILE A 83 7.00 -18.62 -10.75
CA ILE A 83 7.58 -17.39 -10.19
C ILE A 83 9.08 -17.33 -10.48
N LYS A 84 9.82 -18.40 -10.19
CA LYS A 84 11.28 -18.46 -10.41
C LYS A 84 11.65 -18.31 -11.89
N LYS A 85 10.92 -18.99 -12.81
CA LYS A 85 11.15 -18.93 -14.25
C LYS A 85 10.87 -17.53 -14.80
N LEU A 86 9.72 -16.93 -14.44
CA LEU A 86 9.35 -15.58 -14.88
C LEU A 86 10.34 -14.55 -14.38
N TYR A 87 10.66 -14.56 -13.10
CA TYR A 87 11.65 -13.64 -12.53
C TYR A 87 13.00 -13.72 -13.24
N LYS A 88 13.53 -14.94 -13.46
CA LYS A 88 14.80 -15.15 -14.18
C LYS A 88 14.77 -14.59 -15.60
N SER A 89 13.65 -14.72 -16.31
CA SER A 89 13.51 -14.23 -17.68
C SER A 89 13.37 -12.71 -17.72
N LEU A 90 12.58 -12.14 -16.80
CA LEU A 90 12.38 -10.70 -16.66
C LEU A 90 13.65 -9.98 -16.21
N SER A 91 14.34 -10.50 -15.19
CA SER A 91 15.59 -9.92 -14.70
C SER A 91 16.65 -9.79 -15.79
N LYS A 92 16.74 -10.74 -16.70
CA LYS A 92 17.66 -10.65 -17.86
C LYS A 92 17.31 -9.51 -18.82
N LYS A 93 16.04 -9.09 -18.88
CA LYS A 93 15.57 -8.02 -19.78
C LYS A 93 15.66 -6.64 -19.13
N THR A 94 15.55 -6.57 -17.80
CA THR A 94 15.42 -5.32 -17.08
C THR A 94 16.62 -4.95 -16.22
N HIS A 95 17.64 -5.84 -16.12
CA HIS A 95 18.81 -5.59 -15.28
C HIS A 95 19.60 -4.37 -15.74
N PRO A 96 19.90 -3.42 -14.82
CA PRO A 96 20.60 -2.18 -15.17
C PRO A 96 21.99 -2.40 -15.83
N ASP A 97 22.73 -3.42 -15.40
CA ASP A 97 24.06 -3.73 -15.95
C ASP A 97 24.03 -4.09 -17.46
N TRP A 98 22.84 -4.46 -17.96
CA TRP A 98 22.63 -4.77 -19.37
C TRP A 98 21.80 -3.70 -20.10
N GLY A 99 21.74 -2.50 -19.53
CA GLY A 99 21.02 -1.35 -20.10
C GLY A 99 19.50 -1.42 -19.93
N GLY A 100 19.01 -2.23 -18.98
CA GLY A 100 17.61 -2.32 -18.66
C GLY A 100 17.12 -1.18 -17.77
N ASP A 101 15.81 -1.09 -17.60
CA ASP A 101 15.12 -0.10 -16.80
C ASP A 101 15.22 -0.45 -15.29
N THR A 102 15.91 0.42 -14.54
CA THR A 102 16.14 0.23 -13.09
C THR A 102 14.84 0.21 -12.29
N GLU A 103 13.87 1.06 -12.62
CA GLU A 103 12.60 1.12 -11.89
C GLU A 103 11.79 -0.16 -12.11
N LYS A 104 11.68 -0.61 -13.37
CA LYS A 104 11.03 -1.88 -13.69
C LYS A 104 11.73 -3.06 -13.04
N PHE A 105 13.08 -3.06 -13.01
CA PHE A 105 13.83 -4.11 -12.33
C PHE A 105 13.51 -4.16 -10.82
N GLN A 106 13.42 -3.01 -10.16
CA GLN A 106 13.06 -2.95 -8.73
C GLN A 106 11.64 -3.46 -8.48
N ARG A 107 10.66 -3.07 -9.31
CA ARG A 107 9.27 -3.56 -9.21
C ARG A 107 9.20 -5.07 -9.41
N ILE A 108 9.86 -5.61 -10.44
CA ILE A 108 9.93 -7.05 -10.70
C ILE A 108 10.60 -7.81 -9.55
N SER A 109 11.65 -7.24 -8.95
CA SER A 109 12.34 -7.83 -7.80
C SER A 109 11.45 -7.86 -6.57
N ARG A 110 10.68 -6.80 -6.33
CA ARG A 110 9.66 -6.75 -5.27
C ARG A 110 8.58 -7.79 -5.51
N ALA A 111 8.00 -7.85 -6.72
CA ALA A 111 6.98 -8.84 -7.07
C ALA A 111 7.48 -10.29 -6.85
N TYR A 112 8.76 -10.55 -7.15
CA TYR A 112 9.38 -11.84 -6.85
C TYR A 112 9.47 -12.09 -5.33
N THR A 113 9.91 -11.11 -4.54
CA THR A 113 10.03 -11.22 -3.08
C THR A 113 8.68 -11.50 -2.43
N GLU A 114 7.64 -10.81 -2.86
CA GLU A 114 6.26 -10.90 -2.36
C GLU A 114 5.49 -12.09 -2.94
N SER A 115 6.10 -12.91 -3.81
CA SER A 115 5.42 -14.00 -4.52
C SER A 115 4.21 -13.54 -5.33
N ASN A 116 4.25 -12.31 -5.85
CA ASN A 116 3.20 -11.69 -6.65
C ASN A 116 3.30 -12.18 -8.11
N LEU A 117 2.72 -13.35 -8.36
CA LEU A 117 2.76 -14.01 -9.66
C LEU A 117 2.05 -13.22 -10.74
N ILE A 118 0.93 -12.56 -10.42
CA ILE A 118 0.14 -11.83 -11.41
C ILE A 118 0.89 -10.60 -11.94
N GLU A 119 1.64 -9.91 -11.10
CA GLU A 119 2.48 -8.78 -11.49
C GLU A 119 3.65 -9.23 -12.37
N LEU A 120 4.28 -10.36 -12.05
CA LEU A 120 5.30 -10.96 -12.93
C LEU A 120 4.74 -11.33 -14.30
N ILE A 121 3.49 -11.83 -14.37
CA ILE A 121 2.80 -12.12 -15.63
C ILE A 121 2.50 -10.83 -16.42
N TYR A 122 2.11 -9.76 -15.72
CA TYR A 122 1.89 -8.45 -16.34
C TYR A 122 3.16 -7.98 -17.06
N TYR A 123 4.30 -7.92 -16.36
CA TYR A 123 5.58 -7.54 -16.95
C TYR A 123 6.05 -8.52 -18.05
N ALA A 124 5.83 -9.82 -17.87
CA ALA A 124 6.16 -10.79 -18.92
C ALA A 124 5.38 -10.54 -20.21
N GLY A 125 4.14 -10.05 -20.10
CA GLY A 125 3.35 -9.63 -21.25
C GLY A 125 3.91 -8.38 -21.94
N GLU A 126 4.44 -7.40 -21.18
CA GLU A 126 5.09 -6.20 -21.77
C GLU A 126 6.35 -6.55 -22.57
N TYR A 127 7.11 -7.53 -22.09
CA TYR A 127 8.34 -8.00 -22.75
C TYR A 127 8.11 -9.14 -23.75
N GLU A 128 6.84 -9.43 -24.07
CA GLU A 128 6.45 -10.49 -25.03
C GLU A 128 7.07 -11.87 -24.70
N LEU A 129 7.24 -12.14 -23.41
CA LEU A 129 7.77 -13.42 -22.96
C LEU A 129 6.72 -14.51 -23.09
N ASP A 130 7.17 -15.73 -23.42
CA ASP A 130 6.29 -16.90 -23.35
C ASP A 130 5.98 -17.24 -21.88
N ILE A 131 4.68 -17.33 -21.56
CA ILE A 131 4.19 -17.49 -20.20
C ILE A 131 3.57 -18.88 -20.05
N GLU A 132 4.31 -19.75 -19.40
CA GLU A 132 3.83 -21.05 -18.94
C GLU A 132 3.63 -20.99 -17.43
N ILE A 133 2.39 -21.21 -16.98
CA ILE A 133 2.02 -21.25 -15.56
C ILE A 133 1.63 -22.67 -15.20
N ASP A 134 2.21 -23.17 -14.11
CA ASP A 134 1.79 -24.44 -13.54
C ASP A 134 0.32 -24.33 -13.08
N PRO A 135 -0.56 -25.28 -13.43
CA PRO A 135 -1.93 -25.29 -12.95
C PRO A 135 -2.06 -25.22 -11.42
N LEU A 136 -1.06 -25.69 -10.67
CA LEU A 136 -1.01 -25.61 -9.21
C LEU A 136 -0.83 -24.17 -8.70
N ASP A 137 -0.36 -23.25 -9.54
CA ASP A 137 -0.13 -21.85 -9.19
C ASP A 137 -1.41 -20.97 -9.31
N GLU A 138 -2.53 -21.54 -9.76
CA GLU A 138 -3.80 -20.80 -9.87
C GLU A 138 -4.25 -20.20 -8.53
N GLY A 139 -4.05 -20.93 -7.43
CA GLY A 139 -4.35 -20.44 -6.09
C GLY A 139 -3.53 -19.19 -5.71
N ILE A 140 -2.29 -19.08 -6.21
CA ILE A 140 -1.45 -17.89 -6.02
C ILE A 140 -2.06 -16.70 -6.76
N LEU A 141 -2.48 -16.88 -8.01
CA LEU A 141 -3.13 -15.84 -8.81
C LEU A 141 -4.41 -15.34 -8.16
N ASP A 142 -5.26 -16.24 -7.67
CA ASP A 142 -6.49 -15.88 -6.97
C ASP A 142 -6.20 -15.09 -5.69
N ASN A 143 -5.17 -15.49 -4.93
CA ASN A 143 -4.77 -14.77 -3.71
C ASN A 143 -4.21 -13.38 -4.03
N ASN A 144 -3.32 -13.27 -5.03
CA ASN A 144 -2.76 -11.98 -5.42
C ASN A 144 -3.86 -10.99 -5.83
N LEU A 145 -4.85 -11.41 -6.64
CA LEU A 145 -5.96 -10.53 -7.01
C LEU A 145 -6.84 -10.16 -5.80
N ARG A 146 -7.11 -11.11 -4.91
CA ARG A 146 -7.87 -10.85 -3.69
C ARG A 146 -7.17 -9.88 -2.75
N ASP A 147 -5.84 -9.91 -2.70
CA ASP A 147 -5.07 -9.01 -1.84
C ASP A 147 -5.15 -7.57 -2.37
N ILE A 148 -5.15 -7.36 -3.69
CA ILE A 148 -5.41 -6.05 -4.31
C ILE A 148 -6.85 -5.59 -3.99
N GLU A 149 -7.86 -6.44 -4.16
CA GLU A 149 -9.25 -6.11 -3.83
C GLU A 149 -9.39 -5.68 -2.36
N LYS A 150 -8.73 -6.39 -1.43
CA LYS A 150 -8.73 -6.01 0.00
C LYS A 150 -8.03 -4.68 0.26
N GLU A 151 -6.94 -4.38 -0.44
CA GLU A 151 -6.25 -3.10 -0.33
C GLU A 151 -7.19 -1.95 -0.73
N LEU A 152 -7.89 -2.09 -1.86
CA LEU A 152 -8.88 -1.12 -2.33
C LEU A 152 -10.04 -0.96 -1.34
N ASP A 153 -10.56 -2.07 -0.82
CA ASP A 153 -11.62 -2.03 0.20
C ASP A 153 -11.12 -1.35 1.49
N THR A 154 -9.87 -1.57 1.88
CA THR A 154 -9.29 -0.91 3.06
C THR A 154 -9.22 0.60 2.87
N LEU A 155 -8.78 1.08 1.70
CA LEU A 155 -8.75 2.51 1.37
C LEU A 155 -10.14 3.13 1.41
N ARG A 156 -11.14 2.46 0.84
CA ARG A 156 -12.55 2.91 0.84
C ARG A 156 -13.21 2.93 2.21
N ASN A 157 -12.67 2.19 3.16
CA ASN A 157 -13.15 2.16 4.54
C ASN A 157 -12.38 3.11 5.49
N THR A 158 -11.44 3.91 4.97
CA THR A 158 -10.77 4.94 5.78
C THR A 158 -11.71 6.08 6.15
N LEU A 159 -11.45 6.75 7.27
CA LEU A 159 -12.22 7.95 7.68
C LEU A 159 -12.22 9.02 6.59
N VAL A 160 -11.07 9.20 5.92
CA VAL A 160 -10.89 10.14 4.81
C VAL A 160 -11.85 9.83 3.66
N TRP A 161 -11.92 8.59 3.24
CA TRP A 161 -12.79 8.17 2.13
C TRP A 161 -14.26 8.29 2.50
N VAL A 162 -14.63 7.73 3.64
CA VAL A 162 -16.02 7.73 4.12
C VAL A 162 -16.52 9.16 4.39
N TRP A 163 -15.66 10.08 4.84
CA TRP A 163 -16.02 11.49 4.99
C TRP A 163 -16.43 12.13 3.65
N ASN A 164 -15.71 11.85 2.58
CA ASN A 164 -15.97 12.49 1.29
C ASN A 164 -17.10 11.82 0.49
N THR A 165 -17.28 10.50 0.62
CA THR A 165 -18.22 9.71 -0.20
C THR A 165 -19.41 9.14 0.55
N GLY A 166 -19.33 9.13 1.88
CA GLY A 166 -20.34 8.51 2.74
C GLY A 166 -21.63 9.33 2.93
N THR A 167 -22.63 8.69 3.49
CA THR A 167 -23.89 9.33 3.85
C THR A 167 -23.72 10.31 5.03
N LYS A 168 -24.72 11.18 5.24
CA LYS A 168 -24.76 12.08 6.41
C LYS A 168 -24.59 11.33 7.73
N GLU A 169 -25.24 10.19 7.88
CA GLU A 169 -25.16 9.35 9.08
C GLU A 169 -23.74 8.83 9.30
N ALA A 170 -23.04 8.42 8.23
CA ALA A 170 -21.64 7.98 8.29
C ALA A 170 -20.72 9.13 8.70
N LYS A 171 -20.91 10.33 8.15
CA LYS A 171 -20.16 11.54 8.52
C LYS A 171 -20.37 11.91 9.99
N VAL A 172 -21.60 11.85 10.48
CA VAL A 172 -21.90 12.05 11.91
C VAL A 172 -21.19 11.01 12.78
N GLY A 173 -21.12 9.76 12.32
CA GLY A 173 -20.35 8.72 13.00
C GLY A 173 -18.85 9.05 13.09
N ILE A 174 -18.26 9.59 12.02
CA ILE A 174 -16.85 10.03 12.00
C ILE A 174 -16.64 11.18 12.98
N ILE A 175 -17.50 12.18 12.99
CA ILE A 175 -17.41 13.31 13.93
C ILE A 175 -17.36 12.80 15.37
N LYS A 176 -18.28 11.91 15.75
CA LYS A 176 -18.29 11.32 17.10
C LYS A 176 -16.99 10.57 17.43
N GLN A 177 -16.44 9.82 16.49
CA GLN A 177 -15.15 9.14 16.69
C GLN A 177 -14.02 10.15 16.92
N ILE A 178 -13.99 11.25 16.17
CA ILE A 178 -12.98 12.29 16.34
C ILE A 178 -13.17 13.02 17.67
N GLU A 179 -14.42 13.32 18.07
CA GLU A 179 -14.75 13.92 19.38
C GLU A 179 -14.29 13.01 20.53
N ASP A 180 -14.53 11.70 20.42
CA ASP A 180 -14.10 10.72 21.43
C ASP A 180 -12.57 10.63 21.53
N LEU A 181 -11.86 10.73 20.41
CA LEU A 181 -10.39 10.66 20.35
C LEU A 181 -9.71 11.94 20.84
N THR A 182 -10.29 13.09 20.53
CA THR A 182 -9.65 14.41 20.78
C THR A 182 -10.16 15.09 22.03
N GLY A 183 -11.37 14.73 22.51
CA GLY A 183 -12.05 15.39 23.61
C GLY A 183 -12.63 16.78 23.26
N HIS A 184 -12.66 17.13 21.95
CA HIS A 184 -13.22 18.39 21.46
C HIS A 184 -14.64 18.18 20.94
N SER A 185 -15.56 19.12 21.19
CA SER A 185 -16.85 19.16 20.49
C SER A 185 -16.63 19.78 19.11
N ILE A 186 -17.00 19.04 18.05
CA ILE A 186 -16.70 19.38 16.65
C ILE A 186 -17.98 19.59 15.85
N MET A 187 -19.08 18.99 16.29
CA MET A 187 -20.34 18.97 15.54
C MET A 187 -20.79 20.37 15.08
N ASP A 188 -20.75 21.37 15.98
CA ASP A 188 -21.19 22.73 15.66
C ASP A 188 -20.32 23.40 14.57
N ASP A 189 -19.05 23.04 14.51
CA ASP A 189 -18.07 23.61 13.56
C ASP A 189 -18.20 23.06 12.14
N VAL A 190 -18.81 21.87 11.99
CA VAL A 190 -18.88 21.14 10.71
C VAL A 190 -20.31 20.81 10.28
N GLU A 191 -21.32 21.30 10.99
CA GLU A 191 -22.73 21.01 10.68
C GLU A 191 -23.08 21.39 9.23
N ASP A 192 -22.54 22.50 8.73
CA ASP A 192 -22.76 22.98 7.35
C ASP A 192 -22.15 22.08 6.27
N LEU A 193 -21.27 21.13 6.66
CA LEU A 193 -20.59 20.18 5.76
C LEU A 193 -21.30 18.81 5.67
N LEU A 194 -22.36 18.62 6.45
CA LEU A 194 -23.18 17.41 6.48
C LEU A 194 -24.34 17.51 5.48
#